data_9f648b779006bed4f1d6b9e1d3108d04
#
_entry.id   9f648b779006bed4f1d6b9e1d3108d04
#
_cell.length_a   1.000
_cell.length_b   1.000
_cell.length_c   1.000
_cell.angle_alpha   90.00
_cell.angle_beta   90.00
_cell.angle_gamma   90.00
#
_symmetry.space_group_name_H-M   'P 1'
#
loop_
_entity.id
_entity.type
_entity.pdbx_description
1 polymer ?
#
loop_
_entity_poly.entity_id
_entity_poly.type
_entity_poly.pdbx_seq_one_letter_code
_entity_poly.pdbx_strand_id
1 'polypeptide(L)'
;GVVTAEQIAALNEVGINRMTAAAAAQADRTWAYGHIVVDEAQELSPMQWRLLMRRCPMKSFTVVGDIAQASSASAASSWSQALEPFVGERFTLDELTINYRTPAQIADAAVAVAREAGYEVSAPRAVREGQWAPFIHRVPPEHVVAETVQRVSDEVALGDGALIGVVCSPAQYTQVARAVMETHADRTGTAEDAVENQVLVLTPWEAKGLEFDVVIIVEPQQLLDDAQGAVGDLYVSMTRPTQRLHLVGTSMPAGLGAEA
;
A
#
# COMPACT_ATOMS: atom_id res chain seq x y z
N GLY A 1 -14.14 -37.02 -42.60
CA GLY A 1 -14.05 -35.71 -43.19
C GLY A 1 -13.08 -34.87 -42.39
N VAL A 2 -12.12 -34.24 -43.05
CA VAL A 2 -11.20 -33.29 -42.39
C VAL A 2 -11.96 -31.94 -42.29
N VAL A 3 -12.16 -31.45 -41.12
CA VAL A 3 -12.75 -30.12 -40.86
C VAL A 3 -11.66 -29.11 -41.14
N THR A 4 -11.88 -28.14 -42.01
CA THR A 4 -10.92 -27.09 -42.34
C THR A 4 -10.94 -25.99 -41.27
N ALA A 5 -9.83 -25.26 -41.11
CA ALA A 5 -9.73 -24.13 -40.20
C ALA A 5 -10.79 -23.05 -40.44
N GLU A 6 -11.20 -22.86 -41.73
CA GLU A 6 -12.27 -21.93 -42.13
C GLU A 6 -13.66 -22.40 -41.67
N GLN A 7 -13.92 -23.71 -41.66
CA GLN A 7 -15.18 -24.25 -41.13
C GLN A 7 -15.27 -24.13 -39.59
N ILE A 8 -14.15 -24.26 -38.90
CA ILE A 8 -14.07 -24.03 -37.47
C ILE A 8 -14.25 -22.54 -37.13
N ALA A 9 -13.65 -21.65 -37.94
CA ALA A 9 -13.80 -20.22 -37.80
C ALA A 9 -15.25 -19.77 -38.03
N ALA A 10 -15.89 -20.30 -39.08
CA ALA A 10 -17.31 -19.99 -39.40
C ALA A 10 -18.28 -20.51 -38.31
N LEU A 11 -18.02 -21.66 -37.72
CA LEU A 11 -18.80 -22.17 -36.57
C LEU A 11 -18.66 -21.31 -35.33
N ASN A 12 -17.48 -20.76 -35.10
CA ASN A 12 -17.23 -19.82 -34.01
C ASN A 12 -17.90 -18.46 -34.26
N GLU A 13 -17.83 -17.93 -35.49
CA GLU A 13 -18.48 -16.66 -35.83
C GLU A 13 -20.01 -16.71 -35.67
N VAL A 14 -20.64 -17.81 -36.04
CA VAL A 14 -22.11 -17.98 -35.88
C VAL A 14 -22.50 -18.11 -34.41
N GLY A 15 -21.61 -18.66 -33.55
CA GLY A 15 -21.83 -18.73 -32.09
C GLY A 15 -21.65 -17.36 -31.40
N ILE A 16 -20.64 -16.61 -31.81
CA ILE A 16 -20.27 -15.33 -31.19
C ILE A 16 -21.29 -14.23 -31.53
N ASN A 17 -21.88 -14.22 -32.74
CA ASN A 17 -22.87 -13.21 -33.15
C ASN A 17 -24.21 -13.27 -32.37
N ARG A 18 -24.45 -14.29 -31.55
CA ARG A 18 -25.66 -14.40 -30.70
C ARG A 18 -25.38 -14.14 -29.24
N MET A 19 -24.12 -14.00 -28.84
CA MET A 19 -23.75 -13.77 -27.47
C MET A 19 -23.37 -12.31 -27.26
N THR A 20 -23.75 -11.75 -26.13
CA THR A 20 -23.19 -10.46 -25.71
C THR A 20 -21.68 -10.60 -25.54
N ALA A 21 -20.91 -9.51 -25.70
CA ALA A 21 -19.48 -9.53 -25.47
C ALA A 21 -19.10 -10.11 -24.08
N ALA A 22 -19.95 -9.88 -23.08
CA ALA A 22 -19.80 -10.43 -21.74
C ALA A 22 -20.00 -11.96 -21.70
N ALA A 23 -20.98 -12.49 -22.45
CA ALA A 23 -21.24 -13.92 -22.52
C ALA A 23 -20.17 -14.66 -23.35
N ALA A 24 -19.68 -14.04 -24.43
CA ALA A 24 -18.56 -14.57 -25.22
C ALA A 24 -17.27 -14.66 -24.38
N ALA A 25 -16.97 -13.63 -23.59
CA ALA A 25 -15.82 -13.63 -22.67
C ALA A 25 -15.97 -14.68 -21.54
N GLN A 26 -17.19 -14.98 -21.10
CA GLN A 26 -17.43 -16.07 -20.13
C GLN A 26 -17.28 -17.47 -20.75
N ALA A 27 -17.58 -17.63 -22.04
CA ALA A 27 -17.47 -18.90 -22.75
C ALA A 27 -16.03 -19.24 -23.17
N ASP A 28 -15.15 -18.26 -23.22
CA ASP A 28 -13.75 -18.45 -23.57
C ASP A 28 -12.97 -19.05 -22.41
N ARG A 29 -12.84 -20.37 -22.41
CA ARG A 29 -12.11 -21.15 -21.40
C ARG A 29 -10.59 -21.01 -21.50
N THR A 30 -10.04 -20.48 -22.58
CA THR A 30 -8.60 -20.28 -22.74
C THR A 30 -8.08 -19.17 -21.86
N TRP A 31 -8.97 -18.31 -21.35
CA TRP A 31 -8.71 -17.18 -20.48
C TRP A 31 -9.17 -17.39 -19.04
N ALA A 32 -9.56 -18.60 -18.66
CA ALA A 32 -10.06 -18.91 -17.33
C ALA A 32 -8.96 -19.55 -16.46
N TYR A 33 -8.94 -19.13 -15.18
CA TYR A 33 -8.09 -19.74 -14.15
C TYR A 33 -8.92 -20.67 -13.26
N GLY A 34 -8.30 -21.75 -12.77
CA GLY A 34 -8.91 -22.64 -11.80
C GLY A 34 -8.95 -22.03 -10.40
N HIS A 35 -7.96 -21.20 -10.07
CA HIS A 35 -7.82 -20.48 -8.80
C HIS A 35 -7.09 -19.17 -9.03
N ILE A 36 -7.46 -18.12 -8.30
CA ILE A 36 -6.79 -16.82 -8.33
C ILE A 36 -6.41 -16.45 -6.89
N VAL A 37 -5.16 -16.06 -6.72
CA VAL A 37 -4.67 -15.41 -5.50
C VAL A 37 -4.64 -13.92 -5.75
N VAL A 38 -5.24 -13.14 -4.85
CA VAL A 38 -5.29 -11.69 -4.91
C VAL A 38 -4.60 -11.14 -3.68
N ASP A 39 -3.56 -10.38 -3.88
CA ASP A 39 -2.88 -9.62 -2.83
C ASP A 39 -3.27 -8.14 -2.92
N GLU A 40 -3.15 -7.39 -1.81
CA GLU A 40 -3.57 -5.99 -1.68
C GLU A 40 -5.02 -5.77 -2.18
N ALA A 41 -5.89 -6.72 -1.89
CA ALA A 41 -7.23 -6.80 -2.45
C ALA A 41 -8.16 -5.65 -2.03
N GLN A 42 -7.84 -4.91 -0.96
CA GLN A 42 -8.54 -3.71 -0.53
C GLN A 42 -8.46 -2.57 -1.57
N GLU A 43 -7.46 -2.59 -2.46
CA GLU A 43 -7.33 -1.58 -3.51
C GLU A 43 -8.22 -1.84 -4.73
N LEU A 44 -8.84 -3.03 -4.81
CA LEU A 44 -9.63 -3.40 -5.95
C LEU A 44 -10.99 -2.68 -5.99
N SER A 45 -11.22 -1.99 -7.09
CA SER A 45 -12.54 -1.42 -7.41
C SER A 45 -13.56 -2.51 -7.73
N PRO A 46 -14.87 -2.22 -7.63
CA PRO A 46 -15.94 -3.15 -8.01
C PRO A 46 -15.82 -3.64 -9.47
N MET A 47 -15.24 -2.84 -10.36
CA MET A 47 -15.00 -3.24 -11.75
C MET A 47 -13.89 -4.28 -11.86
N GLN A 48 -12.79 -4.09 -11.12
CA GLN A 48 -11.67 -5.05 -11.09
C GLN A 48 -12.13 -6.38 -10.50
N TRP A 49 -12.95 -6.37 -9.44
CA TRP A 49 -13.58 -7.60 -8.91
C TRP A 49 -14.41 -8.31 -9.97
N ARG A 50 -15.23 -7.59 -10.75
CA ARG A 50 -15.99 -8.20 -11.85
C ARG A 50 -15.11 -8.84 -12.90
N LEU A 51 -13.97 -8.22 -13.23
CA LEU A 51 -13.02 -8.78 -14.19
C LEU A 51 -12.38 -10.07 -13.65
N LEU A 52 -11.94 -10.08 -12.39
CA LEU A 52 -11.38 -11.27 -11.73
C LEU A 52 -12.40 -12.41 -11.68
N MET A 53 -13.65 -12.14 -11.29
CA MET A 53 -14.71 -13.13 -11.23
C MET A 53 -15.02 -13.76 -12.60
N ARG A 54 -14.88 -13.01 -13.70
CA ARG A 54 -15.00 -13.56 -15.06
C ARG A 54 -13.82 -14.47 -15.41
N ARG A 55 -12.63 -14.17 -14.90
CA ARG A 55 -11.41 -14.97 -15.14
C ARG A 55 -11.37 -16.26 -14.33
N CYS A 56 -12.19 -16.40 -13.29
CA CYS A 56 -12.30 -17.59 -12.47
C CYS A 56 -13.76 -18.04 -12.34
N PRO A 57 -14.32 -18.76 -13.34
CA PRO A 57 -15.72 -19.21 -13.32
C PRO A 57 -16.06 -20.07 -12.12
N MET A 58 -15.09 -20.83 -11.61
CA MET A 58 -15.23 -21.66 -10.40
C MET A 58 -15.33 -20.84 -9.12
N LYS A 59 -15.04 -19.52 -9.19
CA LYS A 59 -15.03 -18.60 -8.04
C LYS A 59 -14.14 -19.10 -6.89
N SER A 60 -13.03 -19.73 -7.25
CA SER A 60 -12.02 -20.21 -6.31
C SER A 60 -10.96 -19.13 -6.13
N PHE A 61 -10.97 -18.45 -4.98
CA PHE A 61 -10.09 -17.34 -4.69
C PHE A 61 -9.41 -17.51 -3.32
N THR A 62 -8.18 -17.09 -3.22
CA THR A 62 -7.53 -16.70 -1.97
C THR A 62 -7.33 -15.20 -2.03
N VAL A 63 -7.93 -14.47 -1.10
CA VAL A 63 -7.92 -13.01 -1.06
C VAL A 63 -7.14 -12.59 0.18
N VAL A 64 -6.12 -11.77 -0.01
CA VAL A 64 -5.30 -11.23 1.07
C VAL A 64 -5.34 -9.71 0.97
N GLY A 65 -5.41 -9.04 2.11
CA GLY A 65 -5.42 -7.58 2.17
C GLY A 65 -5.80 -7.08 3.55
N ASP A 66 -5.74 -5.78 3.71
CA ASP A 66 -6.12 -5.07 4.93
C ASP A 66 -7.02 -3.88 4.57
N ILE A 67 -8.29 -3.96 4.91
CA ILE A 67 -9.27 -2.89 4.62
C ILE A 67 -8.83 -1.55 5.22
N ALA A 68 -8.13 -1.54 6.36
CA ALA A 68 -7.61 -0.33 6.97
C ALA A 68 -6.51 0.35 6.14
N GLN A 69 -5.88 -0.37 5.22
CA GLN A 69 -4.87 0.15 4.31
C GLN A 69 -5.44 0.63 2.96
N ALA A 70 -6.76 0.59 2.79
CA ALA A 70 -7.39 1.05 1.55
C ALA A 70 -7.22 2.55 1.38
N SER A 71 -6.69 2.98 0.23
CA SER A 71 -6.51 4.40 -0.12
C SER A 71 -7.34 4.83 -1.33
N SER A 72 -7.85 3.87 -2.10
CA SER A 72 -8.71 4.19 -3.24
C SER A 72 -10.08 4.68 -2.79
N ALA A 73 -10.54 5.80 -3.34
CA ALA A 73 -11.90 6.32 -3.10
C ALA A 73 -13.00 5.33 -3.55
N SER A 74 -12.67 4.35 -4.38
CA SER A 74 -13.57 3.29 -4.83
C SER A 74 -13.41 1.97 -4.06
N ALA A 75 -12.52 1.93 -3.06
CA ALA A 75 -12.30 0.76 -2.23
C ALA A 75 -13.54 0.45 -1.37
N ALA A 76 -13.74 -0.83 -1.09
CA ALA A 76 -14.80 -1.27 -0.20
C ALA A 76 -14.44 -0.94 1.25
N SER A 77 -15.43 -0.61 2.08
CA SER A 77 -15.25 -0.38 3.51
C SER A 77 -15.24 -1.66 4.35
N SER A 78 -15.55 -2.80 3.73
CA SER A 78 -15.52 -4.12 4.36
C SER A 78 -15.37 -5.23 3.32
N TRP A 79 -14.89 -6.41 3.75
CA TRP A 79 -14.81 -7.59 2.90
C TRP A 79 -16.18 -8.07 2.44
N SER A 80 -17.21 -7.96 3.26
CA SER A 80 -18.58 -8.26 2.86
C SER A 80 -19.02 -7.36 1.70
N GLN A 81 -18.81 -6.06 1.78
CA GLN A 81 -19.14 -5.13 0.70
C GLN A 81 -18.39 -5.47 -0.60
N ALA A 82 -17.13 -5.90 -0.50
CA ALA A 82 -16.32 -6.25 -1.67
C ALA A 82 -16.77 -7.57 -2.32
N LEU A 83 -17.12 -8.59 -1.55
CA LEU A 83 -17.24 -9.97 -2.01
C LEU A 83 -18.68 -10.48 -2.14
N GLU A 84 -19.61 -10.07 -1.24
CA GLU A 84 -21.01 -10.53 -1.26
C GLU A 84 -21.71 -10.35 -2.60
N PRO A 85 -21.51 -9.24 -3.37
CA PRO A 85 -22.15 -9.08 -4.68
C PRO A 85 -21.79 -10.20 -5.68
N PHE A 86 -20.71 -10.93 -5.45
CA PHE A 86 -20.22 -11.96 -6.36
C PHE A 86 -20.37 -13.38 -5.86
N VAL A 87 -20.21 -13.60 -4.56
CA VAL A 87 -20.19 -14.94 -3.96
C VAL A 87 -21.23 -15.13 -2.85
N GLY A 88 -21.98 -14.08 -2.50
CA GLY A 88 -22.87 -14.10 -1.34
C GLY A 88 -22.07 -14.38 -0.07
N GLU A 89 -22.64 -15.13 0.85
CA GLU A 89 -21.97 -15.50 2.12
C GLU A 89 -20.96 -16.67 1.97
N ARG A 90 -20.64 -17.10 0.75
CA ARG A 90 -19.75 -18.25 0.49
C ARG A 90 -18.28 -17.86 0.51
N PHE A 91 -17.84 -17.23 1.57
CA PHE A 91 -16.43 -17.00 1.86
C PHE A 91 -16.17 -17.18 3.34
N THR A 92 -14.96 -17.55 3.69
CA THR A 92 -14.47 -17.59 5.07
C THR A 92 -13.51 -16.43 5.25
N LEU A 93 -13.67 -15.69 6.34
CA LEU A 93 -12.77 -14.62 6.72
C LEU A 93 -11.92 -15.08 7.90
N ASP A 94 -10.62 -15.14 7.68
CA ASP A 94 -9.63 -15.40 8.72
C ASP A 94 -8.81 -14.13 8.96
N GLU A 95 -8.77 -13.67 10.20
CA GLU A 95 -8.04 -12.46 10.58
C GLU A 95 -6.66 -12.81 11.17
N LEU A 96 -5.60 -12.24 10.60
CA LEU A 96 -4.26 -12.38 11.13
C LEU A 96 -4.05 -11.36 12.26
N THR A 97 -3.98 -11.86 13.50
CA THR A 97 -3.93 -11.02 14.71
C THR A 97 -2.51 -10.76 15.23
N ILE A 98 -1.50 -11.27 14.55
CA ILE A 98 -0.09 -11.14 14.96
C ILE A 98 0.68 -10.33 13.94
N ASN A 99 1.31 -9.24 14.39
CA ASN A 99 2.26 -8.46 13.61
C ASN A 99 3.68 -8.73 14.13
N TYR A 100 4.51 -9.34 13.30
CA TYR A 100 5.91 -9.64 13.59
C TYR A 100 6.89 -8.69 12.89
N ARG A 101 6.41 -7.85 11.97
CA ARG A 101 7.21 -6.95 11.14
C ARG A 101 7.52 -5.64 11.85
N THR A 102 6.47 -4.89 12.17
CA THR A 102 6.58 -3.54 12.73
C THR A 102 6.79 -3.63 14.24
N PRO A 103 7.77 -2.90 14.81
CA PRO A 103 7.94 -2.80 16.25
C PRO A 103 6.68 -2.28 16.96
N ALA A 104 6.41 -2.78 18.17
CA ALA A 104 5.19 -2.47 18.91
C ALA A 104 4.98 -0.96 19.10
N GLN A 105 6.02 -0.22 19.45
CA GLN A 105 5.94 1.22 19.68
C GLN A 105 5.54 1.99 18.40
N ILE A 106 5.99 1.54 17.25
CA ILE A 106 5.63 2.14 15.95
C ILE A 106 4.20 1.75 15.57
N ALA A 107 3.85 0.48 15.74
CA ALA A 107 2.50 -0.02 15.45
C ALA A 107 1.44 0.67 16.32
N ASP A 108 1.71 0.81 17.63
CA ASP A 108 0.81 1.48 18.57
C ASP A 108 0.63 2.96 18.22
N ALA A 109 1.70 3.66 17.81
CA ALA A 109 1.63 5.05 17.35
C ALA A 109 0.80 5.17 16.07
N ALA A 110 0.98 4.27 15.09
CA ALA A 110 0.20 4.28 13.85
C ALA A 110 -1.29 4.04 14.12
N VAL A 111 -1.61 3.10 15.00
CA VAL A 111 -2.99 2.82 15.42
C VAL A 111 -3.60 4.02 16.16
N ALA A 112 -2.85 4.67 17.04
CA ALA A 112 -3.32 5.84 17.76
C ALA A 112 -3.65 7.00 16.82
N VAL A 113 -2.77 7.29 15.85
CA VAL A 113 -3.01 8.31 14.82
C VAL A 113 -4.26 7.98 13.99
N ALA A 114 -4.40 6.73 13.53
CA ALA A 114 -5.54 6.33 12.72
C ALA A 114 -6.86 6.45 13.49
N ARG A 115 -6.90 6.07 14.77
CA ARG A 115 -8.08 6.19 15.63
C ARG A 115 -8.46 7.63 15.91
N GLU A 116 -7.51 8.51 16.19
CA GLU A 116 -7.76 9.95 16.37
C GLU A 116 -8.29 10.60 15.09
N ALA A 117 -7.89 10.09 13.92
CA ALA A 117 -8.43 10.48 12.63
C ALA A 117 -9.82 9.85 12.33
N GLY A 118 -10.40 9.11 13.28
CA GLY A 118 -11.72 8.49 13.14
C GLY A 118 -11.74 7.18 12.32
N TYR A 119 -10.59 6.53 12.17
CA TYR A 119 -10.48 5.26 11.43
C TYR A 119 -10.53 4.07 12.39
N GLU A 120 -11.45 3.13 12.12
CA GLU A 120 -11.49 1.86 12.86
C GLU A 120 -10.39 0.93 12.33
N VAL A 121 -9.31 0.80 13.08
CA VAL A 121 -8.22 -0.12 12.77
C VAL A 121 -8.27 -1.30 13.71
N SER A 122 -8.38 -2.50 13.15
CA SER A 122 -8.04 -3.73 13.87
C SER A 122 -6.54 -3.74 14.08
N ALA A 123 -6.11 -3.61 15.33
CA ALA A 123 -4.70 -3.55 15.70
C ALA A 123 -4.18 -4.97 15.93
N PRO A 124 -3.46 -5.60 14.98
CA PRO A 124 -2.81 -6.88 15.25
C PRO A 124 -1.77 -6.69 16.35
N ARG A 125 -1.70 -7.65 17.27
CA ARG A 125 -0.74 -7.62 18.37
C ARG A 125 0.67 -7.68 17.80
N ALA A 126 1.45 -6.62 17.97
CA ALA A 126 2.87 -6.65 17.69
C ALA A 126 3.58 -7.54 18.72
N VAL A 127 4.38 -8.49 18.23
CA VAL A 127 5.13 -9.42 19.08
C VAL A 127 6.60 -9.03 19.20
N ARG A 128 7.04 -8.04 18.42
CA ARG A 128 8.39 -7.52 18.42
C ARG A 128 8.42 -6.17 19.12
N GLU A 129 9.11 -6.10 20.24
CA GLU A 129 9.43 -4.81 20.87
C GLU A 129 10.55 -4.13 20.09
N GLY A 130 10.38 -2.85 19.78
CA GLY A 130 11.42 -2.01 19.22
C GLY A 130 12.29 -1.41 20.31
N GLN A 131 13.45 -0.89 19.91
CA GLN A 131 14.34 -0.17 20.85
C GLN A 131 13.90 1.29 20.99
N TRP A 132 13.15 1.82 20.02
CA TRP A 132 12.79 3.25 19.96
C TRP A 132 11.31 3.45 19.67
N ALA A 133 10.74 4.46 20.31
CA ALA A 133 9.49 5.08 19.88
C ALA A 133 9.74 5.87 18.58
N PRO A 134 8.68 6.25 17.85
CA PRO A 134 8.83 7.14 16.69
C PRO A 134 9.55 8.44 17.08
N PHE A 135 10.54 8.85 16.28
CA PHE A 135 11.25 10.11 16.45
C PHE A 135 10.44 11.23 15.82
N ILE A 136 10.17 12.28 16.59
CA ILE A 136 9.35 13.42 16.16
C ILE A 136 10.24 14.66 16.01
N HIS A 137 10.28 15.22 14.79
CA HIS A 137 11.07 16.39 14.42
C HIS A 137 10.14 17.51 13.99
N ARG A 138 9.80 18.42 14.92
CA ARG A 138 9.00 19.60 14.63
C ARG A 138 9.91 20.74 14.23
N VAL A 139 9.75 21.25 13.02
CA VAL A 139 10.58 22.33 12.46
C VAL A 139 9.72 23.33 11.71
N PRO A 140 10.17 24.59 11.55
CA PRO A 140 9.52 25.56 10.69
C PRO A 140 9.46 25.10 9.23
N PRO A 141 8.46 25.56 8.44
CA PRO A 141 8.26 25.09 7.06
C PRO A 141 9.50 25.19 6.18
N GLU A 142 10.27 26.25 6.33
CA GLU A 142 11.51 26.48 5.57
C GLU A 142 12.62 25.49 5.90
N HIS A 143 12.55 24.77 7.01
CA HIS A 143 13.55 23.80 7.46
C HIS A 143 13.16 22.35 7.22
N VAL A 144 11.93 22.05 6.84
CA VAL A 144 11.43 20.67 6.69
C VAL A 144 12.31 19.83 5.75
N VAL A 145 12.63 20.38 4.58
CA VAL A 145 13.46 19.65 3.59
C VAL A 145 14.90 19.46 4.10
N ALA A 146 15.48 20.48 4.72
CA ALA A 146 16.82 20.39 5.28
C ALA A 146 16.90 19.39 6.43
N GLU A 147 15.89 19.36 7.31
CA GLU A 147 15.79 18.40 8.40
C GLU A 147 15.60 16.98 7.85
N THR A 148 14.79 16.80 6.79
CA THR A 148 14.62 15.49 6.15
C THR A 148 15.97 14.97 5.63
N VAL A 149 16.74 15.79 4.90
CA VAL A 149 18.08 15.44 4.41
C VAL A 149 19.03 15.13 5.56
N GLN A 150 18.94 15.88 6.66
CA GLN A 150 19.77 15.63 7.85
C GLN A 150 19.44 14.26 8.47
N ARG A 151 18.17 13.88 8.57
CA ARG A 151 17.78 12.55 9.10
C ARG A 151 18.28 11.43 8.17
N VAL A 152 18.14 11.58 6.85
CA VAL A 152 18.75 10.64 5.90
C VAL A 152 20.25 10.51 6.14
N SER A 153 20.94 11.63 6.29
CA SER A 153 22.40 11.65 6.50
C SER A 153 22.79 10.97 7.80
N ASP A 154 22.06 11.20 8.88
CA ASP A 154 22.30 10.56 10.19
C ASP A 154 22.12 9.04 10.10
N GLU A 155 21.06 8.56 9.44
CA GLU A 155 20.79 7.13 9.25
C GLU A 155 21.86 6.47 8.35
N VAL A 156 22.25 7.11 7.27
CA VAL A 156 23.34 6.63 6.40
C VAL A 156 24.67 6.57 7.17
N ALA A 157 24.92 7.54 8.06
CA ALA A 157 26.16 7.61 8.84
C ALA A 157 26.28 6.50 9.91
N LEU A 158 25.18 5.85 10.30
CA LEU A 158 25.24 4.68 11.18
C LEU A 158 25.97 3.51 10.52
N GLY A 159 26.01 3.44 9.18
CA GLY A 159 26.83 2.48 8.45
C GLY A 159 26.33 1.03 8.57
N ASP A 160 25.12 0.80 9.06
CA ASP A 160 24.50 -0.51 9.23
C ASP A 160 23.89 -1.08 7.93
N GLY A 161 23.93 -0.29 6.84
CA GLY A 161 23.38 -0.69 5.53
C GLY A 161 21.85 -0.68 5.49
N ALA A 162 21.19 -0.02 6.43
CA ALA A 162 19.73 0.06 6.51
C ALA A 162 19.12 0.64 5.24
N LEU A 163 18.04 0.02 4.76
CA LEU A 163 17.22 0.53 3.67
C LEU A 163 16.30 1.65 4.19
N ILE A 164 16.39 2.83 3.60
CA ILE A 164 15.72 4.04 4.07
C ILE A 164 14.64 4.45 3.06
N GLY A 165 13.38 4.50 3.49
CA GLY A 165 12.27 5.07 2.72
C GLY A 165 11.96 6.50 3.19
N VAL A 166 12.02 7.47 2.29
CA VAL A 166 11.55 8.84 2.55
C VAL A 166 10.19 9.01 1.89
N VAL A 167 9.14 9.13 2.71
CA VAL A 167 7.77 9.19 2.21
C VAL A 167 7.25 10.63 2.32
N CYS A 168 6.77 11.18 1.21
CA CYS A 168 6.22 12.54 1.14
C CYS A 168 5.02 12.62 0.19
N SER A 169 4.24 13.70 0.30
CA SER A 169 3.12 13.93 -0.62
C SER A 169 3.61 14.12 -2.06
N PRO A 170 2.77 13.81 -3.08
CA PRO A 170 3.10 14.07 -4.48
C PRO A 170 3.49 15.54 -4.74
N ALA A 171 2.91 16.48 -4.00
CA ALA A 171 3.21 17.91 -4.13
C ALA A 171 4.65 18.24 -3.68
N GLN A 172 5.18 17.53 -2.70
CA GLN A 172 6.51 17.75 -2.14
C GLN A 172 7.58 16.87 -2.80
N TYR A 173 7.18 15.82 -3.51
CA TYR A 173 8.07 14.79 -4.04
C TYR A 173 9.26 15.35 -4.81
N THR A 174 9.03 16.22 -5.79
CA THR A 174 10.11 16.76 -6.62
C THR A 174 11.15 17.54 -5.80
N GLN A 175 10.70 18.30 -4.79
CA GLN A 175 11.59 19.09 -3.96
C GLN A 175 12.40 18.21 -3.01
N VAL A 176 11.76 17.26 -2.35
CA VAL A 176 12.40 16.33 -1.41
C VAL A 176 13.38 15.41 -2.14
N ALA A 177 12.94 14.80 -3.26
CA ALA A 177 13.78 13.90 -4.04
C ALA A 177 15.04 14.60 -4.54
N ARG A 178 14.91 15.83 -5.06
CA ARG A 178 16.07 16.61 -5.51
C ARG A 178 17.04 16.88 -4.37
N ALA A 179 16.55 17.33 -3.21
CA ALA A 179 17.41 17.66 -2.07
C ALA A 179 18.16 16.44 -1.52
N VAL A 180 17.48 15.28 -1.44
CA VAL A 180 18.10 14.03 -1.01
C VAL A 180 19.12 13.56 -2.05
N MET A 181 18.80 13.61 -3.36
CA MET A 181 19.73 13.24 -4.43
C MET A 181 20.95 14.15 -4.51
N GLU A 182 20.82 15.45 -4.27
CA GLU A 182 21.95 16.39 -4.27
C GLU A 182 22.97 16.03 -3.17
N THR A 183 22.53 15.43 -2.07
CA THR A 183 23.40 15.07 -0.94
C THR A 183 23.87 13.61 -1.00
N HIS A 184 23.06 12.71 -1.55
CA HIS A 184 23.27 11.26 -1.54
C HIS A 184 23.07 10.62 -2.92
N ALA A 185 23.63 11.24 -3.99
CA ALA A 185 23.40 10.86 -5.39
C ALA A 185 23.74 9.40 -5.72
N ASP A 186 24.77 8.85 -5.08
CA ASP A 186 25.26 7.49 -5.28
C ASP A 186 24.45 6.40 -4.57
N ARG A 187 23.44 6.79 -3.77
CA ARG A 187 22.67 5.89 -2.90
C ARG A 187 21.17 6.09 -3.01
N THR A 188 20.73 7.07 -3.76
CA THR A 188 19.31 7.47 -3.83
C THR A 188 18.72 7.06 -5.16
N GLY A 189 17.58 6.38 -5.10
CA GLY A 189 16.78 5.96 -6.25
C GLY A 189 15.28 6.21 -6.06
N THR A 190 14.52 5.69 -7.02
CA THR A 190 13.06 5.70 -7.06
C THR A 190 12.52 4.30 -6.72
N ALA A 191 11.19 4.15 -6.68
CA ALA A 191 10.54 2.85 -6.48
C ALA A 191 10.99 1.78 -7.50
N GLU A 192 11.34 2.19 -8.73
CA GLU A 192 11.80 1.28 -9.79
C GLU A 192 13.20 0.73 -9.51
N ASP A 193 14.02 1.49 -8.76
CA ASP A 193 15.41 1.18 -8.44
C ASP A 193 15.60 0.64 -7.02
N ALA A 194 14.53 0.17 -6.38
CA ALA A 194 14.50 -0.20 -4.96
C ALA A 194 15.53 -1.26 -4.54
N VAL A 195 15.96 -2.11 -5.47
CA VAL A 195 16.94 -3.19 -5.19
C VAL A 195 18.39 -2.67 -5.21
N GLU A 196 18.64 -1.57 -5.88
CA GLU A 196 20.01 -1.08 -6.14
C GLU A 196 20.40 0.07 -5.22
N ASN A 197 19.43 0.72 -4.56
CA ASN A 197 19.65 1.95 -3.80
C ASN A 197 19.32 1.79 -2.30
N GLN A 198 20.12 2.43 -1.46
CA GLN A 198 19.94 2.44 -0.02
C GLN A 198 18.84 3.40 0.43
N VAL A 199 18.63 4.50 -0.30
CA VAL A 199 17.65 5.54 0.01
C VAL A 199 16.65 5.65 -1.13
N LEU A 200 15.37 5.52 -0.82
CA LEU A 200 14.29 5.68 -1.79
C LEU A 200 13.40 6.85 -1.38
N VAL A 201 13.12 7.75 -2.32
CA VAL A 201 12.12 8.79 -2.10
C VAL A 201 10.83 8.37 -2.81
N LEU A 202 9.72 8.35 -2.07
CA LEU A 202 8.48 7.70 -2.47
C LEU A 202 7.27 8.54 -2.09
N THR A 203 6.20 8.37 -2.83
CA THR A 203 4.85 8.73 -2.37
C THR A 203 4.27 7.61 -1.50
N PRO A 204 3.24 7.86 -0.69
CA PRO A 204 2.58 6.80 0.09
C PRO A 204 2.10 5.63 -0.76
N TRP A 205 1.64 5.90 -1.98
CA TRP A 205 1.21 4.88 -2.92
C TRP A 205 2.36 3.96 -3.37
N GLU A 206 3.52 4.53 -3.69
CA GLU A 206 4.71 3.78 -4.10
C GLU A 206 5.34 2.99 -2.95
N ALA A 207 5.12 3.43 -1.71
CA ALA A 207 5.59 2.73 -0.51
C ALA A 207 4.77 1.46 -0.17
N LYS A 208 3.58 1.28 -0.79
CA LYS A 208 2.75 0.09 -0.57
C LYS A 208 3.46 -1.16 -1.06
N GLY A 209 3.38 -2.21 -0.24
CA GLY A 209 4.04 -3.50 -0.54
C GLY A 209 5.56 -3.51 -0.34
N LEU A 210 6.19 -2.34 -0.10
CA LEU A 210 7.60 -2.26 0.23
C LEU A 210 7.83 -2.31 1.75
N GLU A 211 9.04 -2.67 2.14
CA GLU A 211 9.51 -2.72 3.54
C GLU A 211 10.85 -2.00 3.62
N PHE A 212 11.04 -1.25 4.71
CA PHE A 212 12.25 -0.49 4.96
C PHE A 212 12.75 -0.75 6.37
N ASP A 213 14.04 -0.65 6.59
CA ASP A 213 14.57 -0.65 7.96
C ASP A 213 14.19 0.65 8.67
N VAL A 214 14.28 1.76 7.92
CA VAL A 214 13.96 3.10 8.41
C VAL A 214 12.97 3.77 7.48
N VAL A 215 11.96 4.44 8.04
CA VAL A 215 11.09 5.33 7.27
C VAL A 215 11.16 6.75 7.84
N ILE A 216 11.24 7.71 6.96
CA ILE A 216 11.18 9.15 7.27
C ILE A 216 9.94 9.70 6.56
N ILE A 217 8.92 10.09 7.33
CA ILE A 217 7.69 10.68 6.78
C ILE A 217 7.78 12.19 6.86
N VAL A 218 7.61 12.84 5.72
CA VAL A 218 7.68 14.30 5.57
C VAL A 218 6.27 14.88 5.64
N GLU A 219 6.06 15.87 6.51
CA GLU A 219 4.78 16.54 6.74
C GLU A 219 3.60 15.58 6.97
N PRO A 220 3.67 14.73 8.02
CA PRO A 220 2.67 13.69 8.24
C PRO A 220 1.25 14.25 8.44
N GLN A 221 1.08 15.47 8.99
CA GLN A 221 -0.22 16.09 9.11
C GLN A 221 -0.79 16.49 7.75
N GLN A 222 0.04 17.01 6.84
CA GLN A 222 -0.42 17.36 5.49
C GLN A 222 -0.88 16.10 4.72
N LEU A 223 -0.22 14.96 4.92
CA LEU A 223 -0.68 13.70 4.34
C LEU A 223 -2.09 13.32 4.80
N LEU A 224 -2.50 13.66 6.01
CA LEU A 224 -3.88 13.46 6.50
C LEU A 224 -4.88 14.43 5.89
N ASP A 225 -4.45 15.65 5.59
CA ASP A 225 -5.33 16.73 5.16
C ASP A 225 -5.60 16.68 3.64
N ASP A 226 -4.72 16.02 2.86
CA ASP A 226 -4.67 16.17 1.39
C ASP A 226 -5.72 15.39 0.60
N ALA A 227 -6.34 14.31 1.10
CA ALA A 227 -7.27 13.51 0.27
C ALA A 227 -8.18 12.53 1.04
N GLN A 228 -9.26 12.08 0.38
CA GLN A 228 -10.00 10.88 0.78
C GLN A 228 -9.07 9.66 0.69
N GLY A 229 -8.87 8.95 1.81
CA GLY A 229 -7.93 7.83 1.90
C GLY A 229 -6.61 8.18 2.59
N ALA A 230 -6.37 9.45 2.87
CA ALA A 230 -5.15 9.97 3.49
C ALA A 230 -4.77 9.28 4.81
N VAL A 231 -5.75 8.90 5.62
CA VAL A 231 -5.51 8.15 6.86
C VAL A 231 -4.89 6.78 6.58
N GLY A 232 -5.41 6.06 5.57
CA GLY A 232 -4.87 4.78 5.13
C GLY A 232 -3.44 4.92 4.59
N ASP A 233 -3.18 5.96 3.81
CA ASP A 233 -1.85 6.24 3.25
C ASP A 233 -0.82 6.56 4.34
N LEU A 234 -1.19 7.36 5.35
CA LEU A 234 -0.32 7.63 6.49
C LEU A 234 -0.12 6.38 7.35
N TYR A 235 -1.19 5.62 7.64
CA TYR A 235 -1.12 4.38 8.39
C TYR A 235 -0.18 3.36 7.71
N VAL A 236 -0.34 3.17 6.39
CA VAL A 236 0.55 2.32 5.60
C VAL A 236 1.99 2.80 5.73
N SER A 237 2.25 4.09 5.50
CA SER A 237 3.60 4.66 5.58
C SER A 237 4.23 4.46 6.96
N MET A 238 3.47 4.66 8.03
CA MET A 238 3.93 4.47 9.41
C MET A 238 4.22 3.00 9.74
N THR A 239 3.60 2.05 9.06
CA THR A 239 3.77 0.61 9.30
C THR A 239 4.77 -0.07 8.37
N ARG A 240 5.44 0.69 7.48
CA ARG A 240 6.51 0.15 6.59
C ARG A 240 7.86 -0.08 7.28
N PRO A 241 8.24 0.66 8.34
CA PRO A 241 9.56 0.44 8.96
C PRO A 241 9.59 -0.84 9.78
N THR A 242 10.75 -1.52 9.70
CA THR A 242 11.04 -2.70 10.52
C THR A 242 11.88 -2.34 11.76
N GLN A 243 12.46 -1.13 11.82
CA GLN A 243 13.33 -0.71 12.92
C GLN A 243 13.02 0.69 13.46
N ARG A 244 13.10 1.75 12.62
CA ARG A 244 13.02 3.15 13.04
C ARG A 244 12.03 3.95 12.19
N LEU A 245 11.29 4.84 12.85
CA LEU A 245 10.36 5.77 12.19
C LEU A 245 10.70 7.19 12.62
N HIS A 246 10.92 8.05 11.63
CA HIS A 246 11.06 9.50 11.81
C HIS A 246 9.86 10.22 11.20
N LEU A 247 9.33 11.20 11.92
CA LEU A 247 8.26 12.08 11.48
C LEU A 247 8.84 13.49 11.47
N VAL A 248 8.96 14.09 10.29
CA VAL A 248 9.53 15.43 10.08
C VAL A 248 8.43 16.36 9.54
N GLY A 249 8.15 17.44 10.21
CA GLY A 249 7.12 18.35 9.73
C GLY A 249 6.86 19.56 10.63
N THR A 250 5.99 20.42 10.16
CA THR A 250 5.56 21.63 10.85
C THR A 250 4.56 21.33 11.95
N SER A 251 3.69 20.36 11.70
CA SER A 251 2.67 19.88 12.64
C SER A 251 2.62 18.35 12.61
N MET A 252 2.17 17.76 13.71
CA MET A 252 2.10 16.32 13.87
C MET A 252 0.66 15.88 14.06
N PRO A 253 0.28 14.71 13.50
CA PRO A 253 -1.03 14.13 13.74
C PRO A 253 -1.34 13.95 15.22
N ALA A 254 -2.60 14.13 15.59
CA ALA A 254 -3.09 13.75 16.89
C ALA A 254 -2.90 12.23 17.11
N GLY A 255 -2.73 11.82 18.37
CA GLY A 255 -2.46 10.41 18.72
C GLY A 255 -0.96 10.05 18.84
N LEU A 256 -0.07 10.86 18.28
CA LEU A 256 1.36 10.77 18.66
C LEU A 256 1.48 11.37 20.05
N GLY A 257 1.87 10.55 21.03
CA GLY A 257 2.01 10.98 22.42
C GLY A 257 2.73 12.33 22.54
N ALA A 258 2.24 13.20 23.40
CA ALA A 258 2.94 14.43 23.71
C ALA A 258 4.29 14.08 24.32
N GLU A 259 5.37 14.49 23.62
CA GLU A 259 6.76 14.55 24.08
C GLU A 259 7.17 13.56 25.19
N ALA A 260 8.02 12.59 24.81
CA ALA A 260 8.98 12.05 25.76
C ALA A 260 10.28 12.86 25.68
#